data_901c551bf604f8676f1eaba653fe36b8
#
_entry.id   901c551bf604f8676f1eaba653fe36b8
#
_cell.length_a   1.000
_cell.length_b   1.000
_cell.length_c   1.000
_cell.angle_alpha   90.00
_cell.angle_beta   90.00
_cell.angle_gamma   90.00
#
_symmetry.space_group_name_H-M   'P 1'
#
loop_
_entity.id
_entity.type
_entity.pdbx_description
1 polymer ?
#
loop_
_entity_poly.entity_id
_entity_poly.type
_entity_poly.pdbx_seq_one_letter_code
_entity_poly.pdbx_strand_id
1 'polypeptide(L)'
;GMKMHVATDDIIGIVTNAVYGPANEHDISRARELIPSETEQVYGDAGYVGMGKREEFQTDKEAEKRSYRINLRPGVLKGRSAEDLIRKIEHFKSSVRCKVEHVFARVKLQMSYRKTRYRGIAKNAHRINTMLALCNLFTFDCYLKRLMA
;
A
#
# COMPACT_ATOMS: atom_id res chain seq x y z
N GLY A 1 -19.88 4.04 3.34
CA GLY A 1 -18.84 3.07 3.78
C GLY A 1 -17.55 3.75 4.16
N MET A 2 -16.60 2.98 4.68
CA MET A 2 -15.27 3.44 5.06
C MET A 2 -14.23 2.76 4.16
N LYS A 3 -13.21 3.50 3.78
CA LYS A 3 -12.05 3.01 3.04
C LYS A 3 -10.81 3.07 3.94
N MET A 4 -9.93 2.10 3.79
CA MET A 4 -8.65 2.03 4.46
C MET A 4 -7.54 2.05 3.41
N HIS A 5 -6.56 2.92 3.58
CA HIS A 5 -5.33 2.97 2.82
C HIS A 5 -4.20 2.51 3.71
N VAL A 6 -3.30 1.67 3.19
CA VAL A 6 -2.21 1.06 3.96
C VAL A 6 -0.92 1.21 3.18
N ALA A 7 0.15 1.60 3.87
CA ALA A 7 1.52 1.50 3.40
C ALA A 7 2.25 0.37 4.14
N THR A 8 3.11 -0.32 3.43
CA THR A 8 4.00 -1.35 4.00
C THR A 8 5.43 -1.08 3.56
N ASP A 9 6.40 -1.52 4.36
CA ASP A 9 7.77 -1.59 3.91
C ASP A 9 7.91 -2.61 2.77
N ASP A 10 8.91 -2.42 1.93
CA ASP A 10 9.16 -3.25 0.75
C ASP A 10 10.07 -4.47 1.00
N ILE A 11 10.58 -4.63 2.22
CA ILE A 11 11.44 -5.75 2.61
C ILE A 11 10.63 -6.86 3.27
N ILE A 12 9.99 -6.56 4.41
CA ILE A 12 9.28 -7.54 5.24
C ILE A 12 7.78 -7.55 4.95
N GLY A 13 7.20 -6.39 4.57
CA GLY A 13 5.76 -6.19 4.39
C GLY A 13 5.05 -5.80 5.68
N ILE A 14 5.76 -5.18 6.62
CA ILE A 14 5.18 -4.61 7.84
C ILE A 14 4.42 -3.35 7.49
N VAL A 15 3.24 -3.17 8.06
CA VAL A 15 2.45 -1.95 7.90
C VAL A 15 3.17 -0.81 8.63
N THR A 16 3.56 0.20 7.88
CA THR A 16 4.23 1.41 8.37
C THR A 16 3.25 2.53 8.65
N ASN A 17 2.20 2.64 7.84
CA ASN A 17 1.18 3.65 8.03
C ASN A 17 -0.19 3.18 7.55
N ALA A 18 -1.26 3.73 8.13
CA ALA A 18 -2.64 3.47 7.74
C ALA A 18 -3.49 4.73 7.88
N VAL A 19 -4.26 5.03 6.85
CA VAL A 19 -5.16 6.19 6.78
C VAL A 19 -6.58 5.74 6.49
N TYR A 20 -7.54 6.37 7.13
CA TYR A 20 -8.95 6.02 7.06
C TYR A 20 -9.77 7.19 6.56
N GLY A 21 -10.68 6.91 5.64
CA GLY A 21 -11.56 7.93 5.06
C GLY A 21 -12.92 7.37 4.63
N PRO A 22 -13.82 8.22 4.19
CA PRO A 22 -15.06 7.80 3.57
C PRO A 22 -14.80 7.09 2.24
N ALA A 23 -15.67 6.15 1.88
CA ALA A 23 -15.46 5.27 0.72
C ALA A 23 -15.52 5.99 -0.65
N ASN A 24 -16.09 7.20 -0.69
CA ASN A 24 -16.21 8.02 -1.90
C ASN A 24 -14.97 8.88 -2.21
N GLU A 25 -13.97 8.92 -1.34
CA GLU A 25 -12.72 9.61 -1.61
C GLU A 25 -11.84 8.84 -2.60
N HIS A 26 -11.12 9.57 -3.45
CA HIS A 26 -10.11 9.00 -4.34
C HIS A 26 -8.87 8.58 -3.56
N ASP A 27 -8.26 7.45 -3.92
CA ASP A 27 -7.09 6.90 -3.22
C ASP A 27 -5.91 7.88 -3.18
N ILE A 28 -5.69 8.59 -4.28
CA ILE A 28 -4.59 9.56 -4.42
C ILE A 28 -4.71 10.73 -3.45
N SER A 29 -5.92 11.13 -3.02
CA SER A 29 -6.11 12.26 -2.09
C SER A 29 -5.61 11.98 -0.67
N ARG A 30 -5.44 10.71 -0.31
CA ARG A 30 -4.89 10.28 1.00
C ARG A 30 -3.43 9.83 0.93
N ALA A 31 -2.85 9.83 -0.27
CA ALA A 31 -1.50 9.33 -0.46
C ALA A 31 -0.44 10.13 0.31
N ARG A 32 -0.62 11.45 0.44
CA ARG A 32 0.33 12.30 1.18
C ARG A 32 0.39 11.96 2.67
N GLU A 33 -0.76 11.68 3.29
CA GLU A 33 -0.84 11.26 4.70
C GLU A 33 -0.25 9.86 4.93
N LEU A 34 -0.22 9.03 3.86
CA LEU A 34 0.22 7.65 3.92
C LEU A 34 1.73 7.48 3.77
N ILE A 35 2.39 8.39 3.03
CA ILE A 35 3.81 8.28 2.70
C ILE A 35 4.65 9.13 3.64
N PRO A 36 5.52 8.53 4.49
CA PRO A 36 6.46 9.28 5.32
C PRO A 36 7.40 10.18 4.48
N SER A 37 7.90 11.26 5.07
CA SER A 37 8.77 12.23 4.40
C SER A 37 10.08 11.60 3.94
N GLU A 38 10.66 10.71 4.74
CA GLU A 38 11.93 10.02 4.51
C GLU A 38 11.87 8.91 3.45
N THR A 39 10.68 8.64 2.87
CA THR A 39 10.51 7.57 1.89
C THR A 39 11.20 7.91 0.57
N GLU A 40 12.16 7.12 0.14
CA GLU A 40 12.90 7.29 -1.11
C GLU A 40 12.18 6.64 -2.31
N GLN A 41 11.52 5.51 -2.11
CA GLN A 41 10.84 4.75 -3.17
C GLN A 41 9.41 4.45 -2.79
N VAL A 42 8.49 4.74 -3.71
CA VAL A 42 7.06 4.48 -3.53
C VAL A 42 6.55 3.58 -4.65
N TYR A 43 6.04 2.41 -4.28
CA TYR A 43 5.36 1.50 -5.19
C TYR A 43 3.85 1.64 -5.02
N GLY A 44 3.13 1.86 -6.10
CA GLY A 44 1.68 2.02 -6.08
C GLY A 44 1.01 1.35 -7.28
N ASP A 45 -0.29 1.15 -7.16
CA ASP A 45 -1.10 0.67 -8.27
C ASP A 45 -1.43 1.80 -9.27
N ALA A 46 -2.12 1.45 -10.35
CA ALA A 46 -2.49 2.40 -11.40
C ALA A 46 -3.43 3.52 -10.93
N GLY A 47 -4.06 3.40 -9.75
CA GLY A 47 -4.88 4.45 -9.14
C GLY A 47 -4.07 5.66 -8.68
N TYR A 48 -2.76 5.48 -8.47
CA TYR A 48 -1.82 6.53 -8.05
C TYR A 48 -1.03 7.16 -9.20
N VAL A 49 -1.39 6.88 -10.46
CA VAL A 49 -0.74 7.49 -11.63
C VAL A 49 -0.85 9.02 -11.56
N GLY A 50 0.29 9.69 -11.72
CA GLY A 50 0.38 11.16 -11.65
C GLY A 50 0.61 11.73 -10.25
N MET A 51 0.72 10.88 -9.22
CA MET A 51 0.94 11.31 -7.84
C MET A 51 2.14 12.26 -7.69
N GLY A 52 3.29 11.92 -8.25
CA GLY A 52 4.51 12.73 -8.14
C GLY A 52 4.45 14.10 -8.84
N LYS A 53 3.42 14.36 -9.66
CA LYS A 53 3.22 15.66 -10.34
C LYS A 53 2.35 16.63 -9.55
N ARG A 54 1.74 16.18 -8.45
CA ARG A 54 0.87 17.02 -7.62
C ARG A 54 1.68 17.93 -6.72
N GLU A 55 1.24 19.17 -6.52
CA GLU A 55 1.90 20.18 -5.71
C GLU A 55 2.19 19.67 -4.28
N GLU A 56 1.26 18.95 -3.67
CA GLU A 56 1.39 18.38 -2.33
C GLU A 56 2.57 17.41 -2.16
N PHE A 57 3.10 16.87 -3.26
CA PHE A 57 4.28 16.00 -3.27
C PHE A 57 5.55 16.71 -3.76
N GLN A 58 5.42 17.90 -4.35
CA GLN A 58 6.56 18.69 -4.83
C GLN A 58 7.09 19.67 -3.80
N THR A 59 6.27 20.09 -2.83
CA THR A 59 6.64 21.03 -1.76
C THR A 59 7.50 20.42 -0.66
N ASP A 60 7.63 19.09 -0.63
CA ASP A 60 8.47 18.38 0.34
C ASP A 60 9.95 18.47 -0.11
N LYS A 61 10.84 18.97 0.76
CA LYS A 61 12.28 19.11 0.44
C LYS A 61 12.93 17.77 0.03
N GLU A 62 12.34 16.65 0.40
CA GLU A 62 12.79 15.31 0.03
C GLU A 62 12.04 14.75 -1.19
N ALA A 63 11.04 15.45 -1.71
CA ALA A 63 10.26 15.03 -2.86
C ALA A 63 11.11 14.89 -4.13
N GLU A 64 12.15 15.72 -4.29
CA GLU A 64 13.09 15.66 -5.43
C GLU A 64 13.89 14.34 -5.47
N LYS A 65 14.12 13.72 -4.30
CA LYS A 65 14.84 12.44 -4.17
C LYS A 65 13.92 11.22 -4.29
N ARG A 66 12.60 11.44 -4.20
CA ARG A 66 11.62 10.34 -4.14
C ARG A 66 11.30 9.78 -5.52
N SER A 67 11.48 8.49 -5.68
CA SER A 67 11.16 7.74 -6.90
C SER A 67 9.77 7.12 -6.81
N TYR A 68 8.88 7.44 -7.76
CA TYR A 68 7.53 6.89 -7.84
C TYR A 68 7.45 5.77 -8.87
N ARG A 69 7.29 4.55 -8.42
CA ARG A 69 7.23 3.32 -9.22
C ARG A 69 5.79 2.81 -9.31
N ILE A 70 4.94 3.62 -9.92
CA ILE A 70 3.52 3.32 -10.08
C ILE A 70 3.31 2.34 -11.24
N ASN A 71 2.45 1.32 -11.06
CA ASN A 71 2.09 0.39 -12.12
C ASN A 71 1.36 1.10 -13.27
N LEU A 72 1.65 0.66 -14.48
CA LEU A 72 0.92 1.09 -15.67
C LEU A 72 -0.49 0.51 -15.69
N ARG A 73 -1.40 1.20 -16.35
CA ARG A 73 -2.76 0.68 -16.57
C ARG A 73 -2.69 -0.57 -17.46
N PRO A 74 -3.50 -1.62 -17.18
CA PRO A 74 -3.45 -2.87 -17.92
C PRO A 74 -3.57 -2.72 -19.44
N GLY A 75 -4.31 -1.71 -19.91
CA GLY A 75 -4.44 -1.42 -21.35
C GLY A 75 -3.13 -1.08 -22.05
N VAL A 76 -2.16 -0.51 -21.34
CA VAL A 76 -0.83 -0.17 -21.89
C VAL A 76 0.02 -1.42 -22.12
N LEU A 77 -0.27 -2.49 -21.38
CA LEU A 77 0.45 -3.77 -21.47
C LEU A 77 -0.20 -4.74 -22.46
N LYS A 78 -1.37 -4.39 -23.01
CA LYS A 78 -2.10 -5.23 -23.94
C LYS A 78 -1.28 -5.40 -25.23
N GLY A 79 -1.10 -6.65 -25.66
CA GLY A 79 -0.35 -7.00 -26.87
C GLY A 79 1.17 -7.08 -26.71
N ARG A 80 1.74 -6.80 -25.52
CA ARG A 80 3.17 -6.98 -25.26
C ARG A 80 3.48 -8.43 -24.88
N SER A 81 4.60 -8.96 -25.37
CA SER A 81 5.07 -10.30 -25.01
C SER A 81 5.52 -10.36 -23.54
N ALA A 82 5.61 -11.58 -22.99
CA ALA A 82 6.13 -11.78 -21.63
C ALA A 82 7.62 -11.39 -21.48
N GLU A 83 8.36 -11.41 -22.59
CA GLU A 83 9.80 -11.08 -22.65
C GLU A 83 10.07 -9.58 -22.76
N ASP A 84 9.04 -8.78 -23.08
CA ASP A 84 9.16 -7.32 -23.13
C ASP A 84 9.65 -6.77 -21.79
N LEU A 85 10.70 -5.94 -21.83
CA LEU A 85 11.33 -5.34 -20.66
C LEU A 85 10.31 -4.57 -19.79
N ILE A 86 9.38 -3.86 -20.43
CA ILE A 86 8.35 -3.12 -19.71
C ILE A 86 7.47 -4.07 -18.90
N ARG A 87 7.12 -5.23 -19.46
CA ARG A 87 6.31 -6.23 -18.77
C ARG A 87 7.06 -6.85 -17.59
N LYS A 88 8.36 -7.09 -17.71
CA LYS A 88 9.21 -7.54 -16.62
C LYS A 88 9.31 -6.52 -15.48
N ILE A 89 9.47 -5.23 -15.83
CA ILE A 89 9.48 -4.14 -14.85
C ILE A 89 8.13 -4.04 -14.13
N GLU A 90 7.02 -4.13 -14.84
CA GLU A 90 5.68 -4.10 -14.24
C GLU A 90 5.42 -5.32 -13.34
N HIS A 91 5.92 -6.49 -13.72
CA HIS A 91 5.85 -7.68 -12.88
C HIS A 91 6.64 -7.49 -11.58
N PHE A 92 7.85 -6.94 -11.66
CA PHE A 92 8.65 -6.62 -10.47
C PHE A 92 7.94 -5.62 -9.55
N LYS A 93 7.39 -4.51 -10.09
CA LYS A 93 6.60 -3.57 -9.29
C LYS A 93 5.43 -4.25 -8.59
N SER A 94 4.72 -5.12 -9.31
CA SER A 94 3.59 -5.88 -8.75
C SER A 94 4.02 -6.84 -7.66
N SER A 95 5.20 -7.47 -7.76
CA SER A 95 5.72 -8.38 -6.73
C SER A 95 6.05 -7.65 -5.43
N VAL A 96 6.56 -6.42 -5.51
CA VAL A 96 6.76 -5.58 -4.31
C VAL A 96 5.42 -5.17 -3.71
N ARG A 97 4.48 -4.70 -4.54
CA ARG A 97 3.16 -4.24 -4.12
C ARG A 97 2.29 -5.34 -3.48
N CYS A 98 2.48 -6.60 -3.85
CA CYS A 98 1.65 -7.70 -3.30
C CYS A 98 1.76 -7.83 -1.77
N LYS A 99 2.77 -7.26 -1.14
CA LYS A 99 2.90 -7.22 0.33
C LYS A 99 1.73 -6.49 1.00
N VAL A 100 1.27 -5.40 0.40
CA VAL A 100 0.05 -4.71 0.86
C VAL A 100 -1.19 -5.61 0.72
N GLU A 101 -1.27 -6.37 -0.38
CA GLU A 101 -2.39 -7.30 -0.60
C GLU A 101 -2.42 -8.41 0.46
N HIS A 102 -1.26 -8.87 0.93
CA HIS A 102 -1.17 -9.84 2.03
C HIS A 102 -1.76 -9.28 3.34
N VAL A 103 -1.55 -8.00 3.64
CA VAL A 103 -2.17 -7.35 4.81
C VAL A 103 -3.69 -7.36 4.67
N PHE A 104 -4.22 -6.94 3.52
CA PHE A 104 -5.67 -6.98 3.27
C PHE A 104 -6.24 -8.39 3.34
N ALA A 105 -5.54 -9.38 2.80
CA ALA A 105 -5.95 -10.78 2.89
C ALA A 105 -6.03 -11.27 4.34
N ARG A 106 -5.03 -10.97 5.18
CA ARG A 106 -5.04 -11.32 6.61
C ARG A 106 -6.21 -10.67 7.35
N VAL A 107 -6.39 -9.36 7.19
CA VAL A 107 -7.49 -8.63 7.83
C VAL A 107 -8.85 -9.19 7.41
N LYS A 108 -9.05 -9.43 6.11
CA LYS A 108 -10.35 -9.90 5.59
C LYS A 108 -10.62 -11.39 5.87
N LEU A 109 -9.63 -12.26 5.65
CA LEU A 109 -9.81 -13.71 5.70
C LEU A 109 -9.52 -14.27 7.10
N GLN A 110 -8.35 -13.96 7.68
CA GLN A 110 -7.94 -14.54 8.97
C GLN A 110 -8.62 -13.87 10.15
N MET A 111 -8.80 -12.54 10.10
CA MET A 111 -9.45 -11.77 11.19
C MET A 111 -10.94 -11.50 10.93
N SER A 112 -11.49 -12.07 9.84
CA SER A 112 -12.92 -11.99 9.50
C SER A 112 -13.49 -10.57 9.44
N TYR A 113 -12.68 -9.59 9.01
CA TYR A 113 -13.14 -8.22 8.86
C TYR A 113 -13.86 -8.05 7.52
N ARG A 114 -15.18 -8.24 7.52
CA ARG A 114 -16.02 -8.17 6.31
C ARG A 114 -16.70 -6.81 6.14
N LYS A 115 -17.05 -6.15 7.24
CA LYS A 115 -17.76 -4.86 7.25
C LYS A 115 -17.47 -4.06 8.51
N THR A 116 -17.70 -2.75 8.46
CA THR A 116 -17.70 -1.87 9.63
C THR A 116 -18.74 -2.32 10.64
N ARG A 117 -18.40 -2.36 11.92
CA ARG A 117 -19.29 -2.77 13.01
C ARG A 117 -19.78 -1.60 13.85
N TYR A 118 -19.00 -0.52 13.87
CA TYR A 118 -19.28 0.63 14.72
C TYR A 118 -19.78 1.81 13.88
N ARG A 119 -20.52 2.71 14.52
CA ARG A 119 -20.90 3.98 13.92
C ARG A 119 -19.71 4.95 13.97
N GLY A 120 -19.42 5.60 12.85
CA GLY A 120 -18.32 6.56 12.69
C GLY A 120 -16.98 5.92 12.28
N ILE A 121 -16.09 6.76 11.75
CA ILE A 121 -14.78 6.32 11.24
C ILE A 121 -13.84 5.98 12.41
N ALA A 122 -13.75 6.82 13.43
CA ALA A 122 -12.78 6.68 14.52
C ALA A 122 -12.84 5.31 15.22
N LYS A 123 -14.02 4.84 15.64
CA LYS A 123 -14.17 3.54 16.32
C LYS A 123 -13.78 2.37 15.42
N ASN A 124 -14.11 2.44 14.14
CA ASN A 124 -13.73 1.41 13.18
C ASN A 124 -12.21 1.46 12.89
N ALA A 125 -11.61 2.66 12.82
CA ALA A 125 -10.16 2.84 12.67
C ALA A 125 -9.39 2.23 13.85
N HIS A 126 -9.79 2.47 15.10
CA HIS A 126 -9.18 1.83 16.26
C HIS A 126 -9.18 0.31 16.19
N ARG A 127 -10.32 -0.28 15.81
CA ARG A 127 -10.41 -1.73 15.62
C ARG A 127 -9.46 -2.22 14.53
N ILE A 128 -9.39 -1.53 13.40
CA ILE A 128 -8.52 -1.93 12.30
C ILE A 128 -7.05 -1.76 12.70
N ASN A 129 -6.68 -0.68 13.42
CA ASN A 129 -5.31 -0.50 13.92
C ASN A 129 -4.87 -1.67 14.80
N THR A 130 -5.74 -2.20 15.67
CA THR A 130 -5.44 -3.41 16.45
C THR A 130 -5.19 -4.61 15.55
N MET A 131 -5.99 -4.79 14.49
CA MET A 131 -5.78 -5.88 13.52
C MET A 131 -4.48 -5.71 12.74
N LEU A 132 -4.13 -4.48 12.32
CA LEU A 132 -2.88 -4.19 11.62
C LEU A 132 -1.66 -4.43 12.52
N ALA A 133 -1.73 -4.07 13.81
CA ALA A 133 -0.69 -4.38 14.77
C ALA A 133 -0.47 -5.90 14.91
N LEU A 134 -1.55 -6.69 14.99
CA LEU A 134 -1.48 -8.15 14.99
C LEU A 134 -0.91 -8.68 13.65
N CYS A 135 -1.29 -8.10 12.51
CA CYS A 135 -0.69 -8.44 11.22
C CYS A 135 0.83 -8.23 11.22
N ASN A 136 1.29 -7.12 11.80
CA ASN A 136 2.72 -6.83 11.91
C ASN A 136 3.44 -7.88 12.77
N LEU A 137 2.89 -8.24 13.92
CA LEU A 137 3.45 -9.29 14.77
C LEU A 137 3.58 -10.63 14.04
N PHE A 138 2.53 -11.08 13.36
CA PHE A 138 2.56 -12.30 12.56
C PHE A 138 3.55 -12.24 11.40
N THR A 139 3.63 -11.09 10.72
CA THR A 139 4.57 -10.91 9.60
C THR A 139 6.01 -10.99 10.10
N PHE A 140 6.29 -10.32 11.23
CA PHE A 140 7.63 -10.30 11.81
C PHE A 140 8.03 -11.68 12.37
N ASP A 141 7.13 -12.39 13.04
CA ASP A 141 7.38 -13.78 13.49
C ASP A 141 7.74 -14.71 12.31
N CYS A 142 6.97 -14.64 11.21
CA CYS A 142 7.28 -15.40 10.01
C CYS A 142 8.64 -15.03 9.39
N TYR A 143 9.01 -13.75 9.43
CA TYR A 143 10.31 -13.29 8.96
C TYR A 143 11.45 -13.82 9.82
N LEU A 144 11.34 -13.72 11.15
CA LEU A 144 12.35 -14.25 12.07
C LEU A 144 12.55 -15.77 11.88
N LYS A 145 11.47 -16.54 11.78
CA LYS A 145 11.55 -17.99 11.54
C LYS A 145 12.29 -18.34 10.26
N ARG A 146 12.17 -17.52 9.21
CA ARG A 146 12.93 -17.73 7.95
C ARG A 146 14.42 -17.40 8.09
N LEU A 147 14.76 -16.43 8.95
CA LEU A 147 16.18 -16.10 9.20
C LEU A 147 16.89 -17.13 10.07
N MET A 148 16.13 -17.88 10.88
CA MET A 148 16.65 -18.88 11.82
C MET A 148 16.67 -20.30 11.24
N ALA A 149 16.04 -20.51 10.06
CA ALA A 149 15.99 -21.78 9.35
C ALA A 149 17.13 -21.91 8.33
#